data_2e8e6718c9c7665e610efc96d52787f6
#
_entry.id   2e8e6718c9c7665e610efc96d52787f6
#
_cell.length_a   1.000
_cell.length_b   1.000
_cell.length_c   1.000
_cell.angle_alpha   90.00
_cell.angle_beta   90.00
_cell.angle_gamma   90.00
#
_symmetry.space_group_name_H-M   'P 1'
#
loop_
_entity.id
_entity.type
_entity.pdbx_description
1 polymer ?
#
loop_
_entity_poly.entity_id
_entity_poly.type
_entity_poly.pdbx_seq_one_letter_code
_entity_poly.pdbx_strand_id
1 'polypeptide(L)'
;MPDILCPTCGAALTLGSRQWLCPKGHCFDVARQGYVNLLPVTQKHSLHPGDTREQVVARRTFLEAGFYEPLAQAVCQAARRYGKNAKAILDAGCGEGYYSAQIARALPRAALYGLDISKDAVRLAAGRYKSGTWICGTAAHLPFPSGSLDLILSMFALTVPEEFHRVLTPGGVYLQVLA
;
A
#
# COMPACT_ATOMS: atom_id res chain seq x y z
N MET A 1 -3.86 -13.49 7.38
CA MET A 1 -3.28 -12.23 6.85
C MET A 1 -1.84 -12.51 6.43
N PRO A 2 -1.36 -11.97 5.31
CA PRO A 2 0.03 -12.17 4.90
C PRO A 2 1.01 -11.58 5.92
N ASP A 3 2.17 -12.20 6.04
CA ASP A 3 3.27 -11.64 6.81
C ASP A 3 3.81 -10.38 6.12
N ILE A 4 4.30 -9.44 6.92
CA ILE A 4 5.12 -8.34 6.43
C ILE A 4 6.57 -8.72 6.64
N LEU A 5 7.39 -8.60 5.60
CA LEU A 5 8.78 -9.05 5.63
C LEU A 5 9.73 -7.92 6.01
N CYS A 6 10.76 -8.28 6.77
CA CYS A 6 11.85 -7.38 7.12
C CYS A 6 12.64 -6.97 5.85
N PRO A 7 12.76 -5.67 5.55
CA PRO A 7 13.46 -5.22 4.36
C PRO A 7 14.98 -5.47 4.39
N THR A 8 15.51 -5.77 5.58
CA THR A 8 16.94 -6.03 5.77
C THR A 8 17.30 -7.50 5.56
N CYS A 9 16.44 -8.44 6.00
CA CYS A 9 16.80 -9.86 6.01
C CYS A 9 15.70 -10.80 5.51
N GLY A 10 14.55 -10.29 5.13
CA GLY A 10 13.42 -11.08 4.59
C GLY A 10 12.65 -11.91 5.62
N ALA A 11 13.01 -11.90 6.89
CA ALA A 11 12.28 -12.63 7.92
C ALA A 11 10.91 -11.96 8.19
N ALA A 12 9.91 -12.76 8.59
CA ALA A 12 8.59 -12.24 8.96
C ALA A 12 8.68 -11.32 10.18
N LEU A 13 8.05 -10.17 10.08
CA LEU A 13 7.95 -9.21 11.18
C LEU A 13 6.74 -9.51 12.05
N THR A 14 6.87 -9.30 13.35
CA THR A 14 5.79 -9.38 14.32
C THR A 14 5.45 -7.99 14.84
N LEU A 15 4.16 -7.64 14.86
CA LEU A 15 3.71 -6.37 15.40
C LEU A 15 3.68 -6.43 16.92
N GLY A 16 4.51 -5.61 17.56
CA GLY A 16 4.45 -5.30 18.99
C GLY A 16 3.51 -4.14 19.28
N SER A 17 3.67 -3.51 20.43
CA SER A 17 2.79 -2.39 20.85
C SER A 17 2.92 -1.17 19.93
N ARG A 18 4.13 -0.83 19.52
CA ARG A 18 4.43 0.32 18.64
C ARG A 18 5.61 0.09 17.69
N GLN A 19 5.97 -1.14 17.46
CA GLN A 19 7.09 -1.53 16.60
C GLN A 19 6.78 -2.82 15.86
N TRP A 20 7.28 -2.92 14.65
CA TRP A 20 7.43 -4.17 13.94
C TRP A 20 8.80 -4.77 14.28
N LEU A 21 8.80 -6.00 14.77
CA LEU A 21 9.98 -6.67 15.32
C LEU A 21 10.41 -7.83 14.42
N CYS A 22 11.69 -7.85 14.08
CA CYS A 22 12.32 -8.94 13.35
C CYS A 22 12.96 -9.92 14.33
N PRO A 23 12.84 -11.25 14.14
CA PRO A 23 13.49 -12.23 14.99
C PRO A 23 15.01 -12.14 14.97
N LYS A 24 15.61 -11.47 13.96
CA LYS A 24 17.03 -11.19 13.86
C LYS A 24 17.45 -9.82 14.47
N GLY A 25 16.56 -9.18 15.21
CA GLY A 25 16.87 -7.96 15.96
C GLY A 25 16.64 -6.63 15.22
N HIS A 26 16.16 -6.65 13.97
CA HIS A 26 15.78 -5.40 13.29
C HIS A 26 14.43 -4.90 13.84
N CYS A 27 14.33 -3.61 14.09
CA CYS A 27 13.12 -2.98 14.63
C CYS A 27 12.69 -1.81 13.75
N PHE A 28 11.37 -1.66 13.56
CA PHE A 28 10.79 -0.60 12.75
C PHE A 28 9.65 0.05 13.52
N ASP A 29 9.81 1.31 13.90
CA ASP A 29 8.83 2.04 14.68
C ASP A 29 7.55 2.28 13.88
N VAL A 30 6.41 2.13 14.55
CA VAL A 30 5.13 2.64 14.05
C VAL A 30 5.04 4.11 14.39
N ALA A 31 4.96 4.95 13.38
CA ALA A 31 4.83 6.39 13.55
C ALA A 31 3.53 6.75 14.29
N ARG A 32 3.49 7.93 14.90
CA ARG A 32 2.30 8.43 15.60
C ARG A 32 1.03 8.37 14.75
N GLN A 33 1.14 8.58 13.44
CA GLN A 33 0.03 8.51 12.49
C GLN A 33 -0.42 7.08 12.19
N GLY A 34 0.40 6.07 12.46
CA GLY A 34 0.06 4.65 12.28
C GLY A 34 0.71 3.98 11.05
N TYR A 35 1.72 4.59 10.42
CA TYR A 35 2.48 3.94 9.34
C TYR A 35 3.83 3.42 9.83
N VAL A 36 4.40 2.49 9.06
CA VAL A 36 5.77 2.00 9.24
C VAL A 36 6.63 2.36 8.03
N ASN A 37 7.88 2.76 8.28
CA ASN A 37 8.86 3.01 7.22
C ASN A 37 9.75 1.78 7.03
N LEU A 38 9.53 1.06 5.94
CA LEU A 38 10.30 -0.10 5.53
C LEU A 38 11.19 0.17 4.31
N LEU A 39 11.33 1.45 3.90
CA LEU A 39 12.21 1.82 2.78
C LEU A 39 13.66 1.91 3.26
N PRO A 40 14.56 0.97 2.86
CA PRO A 40 15.96 1.03 3.22
C PRO A 40 16.64 2.29 2.65
N VAL A 41 17.61 2.81 3.38
CA VAL A 41 18.40 3.98 2.92
C VAL A 41 19.09 3.69 1.59
N THR A 42 19.53 2.46 1.37
CA THR A 42 20.17 1.99 0.13
C THR A 42 19.25 1.98 -1.08
N GLN A 43 17.93 1.99 -0.88
CA GLN A 43 16.91 2.02 -1.95
C GLN A 43 16.34 3.41 -2.18
N LYS A 44 16.84 4.41 -1.47
CA LYS A 44 16.49 5.81 -1.71
C LYS A 44 17.37 6.36 -2.82
N HIS A 45 16.78 6.68 -3.95
CA HIS A 45 17.47 7.35 -5.06
C HIS A 45 17.52 8.88 -4.90
N SER A 46 16.85 9.43 -3.89
CA SER A 46 16.84 10.84 -3.51
C SER A 46 16.63 10.99 -2.00
N LEU A 47 16.88 12.19 -1.46
CA LEU A 47 16.61 12.50 -0.06
C LEU A 47 15.11 12.44 0.28
N HIS A 48 14.25 12.78 -0.70
CA HIS A 48 12.80 12.77 -0.59
C HIS A 48 12.20 12.03 -1.79
N PRO A 49 12.17 10.67 -1.76
CA PRO A 49 11.59 9.89 -2.84
C PRO A 49 10.08 10.10 -2.94
N GLY A 50 9.56 10.11 -4.17
CA GLY A 50 8.13 10.26 -4.44
C GLY A 50 7.63 11.71 -4.35
N ASP A 51 6.32 11.86 -4.25
CA ASP A 51 5.66 13.15 -4.19
C ASP A 51 6.00 13.92 -2.90
N THR A 52 6.17 15.23 -3.03
CA THR A 52 6.33 16.12 -1.87
C THR A 52 5.01 16.30 -1.13
N ARG A 53 5.09 16.82 0.08
CA ARG A 53 3.89 17.10 0.88
C ARG A 53 2.92 18.03 0.14
N GLU A 54 3.41 19.06 -0.50
CA GLU A 54 2.60 20.02 -1.26
C GLU A 54 1.88 19.36 -2.42
N GLN A 55 2.56 18.47 -3.16
CA GLN A 55 1.97 17.70 -4.25
C GLN A 55 0.89 16.74 -3.74
N VAL A 56 1.16 16.05 -2.64
CA VAL A 56 0.19 15.13 -2.02
C VAL A 56 -1.06 15.88 -1.53
N VAL A 57 -0.89 17.04 -0.89
CA VAL A 57 -2.00 17.88 -0.43
C VAL A 57 -2.82 18.43 -1.60
N ALA A 58 -2.15 18.91 -2.65
CA ALA A 58 -2.83 19.41 -3.86
C ALA A 58 -3.65 18.30 -4.54
N ARG A 59 -3.06 17.10 -4.69
CA ARG A 59 -3.78 15.93 -5.23
C ARG A 59 -4.98 15.55 -4.36
N ARG A 60 -4.83 15.53 -3.05
CA ARG A 60 -5.93 15.26 -2.12
C ARG A 60 -7.08 16.25 -2.32
N THR A 61 -6.79 17.56 -2.34
CA THR A 61 -7.80 18.59 -2.56
C THR A 61 -8.55 18.36 -3.88
N PHE A 62 -7.82 18.02 -4.95
CA PHE A 62 -8.40 17.72 -6.25
C PHE A 62 -9.31 16.47 -6.22
N LEU A 63 -8.86 15.39 -5.60
CA LEU A 63 -9.64 14.15 -5.49
C LEU A 63 -10.90 14.34 -4.62
N GLU A 64 -10.79 15.09 -3.52
CA GLU A 64 -11.92 15.42 -2.64
C GLU A 64 -12.96 16.32 -3.30
N ALA A 65 -12.58 17.08 -4.32
CA ALA A 65 -13.53 17.84 -5.13
C ALA A 65 -14.47 16.96 -6.00
N GLY A 66 -14.21 15.63 -6.04
CA GLY A 66 -15.10 14.66 -6.64
C GLY A 66 -14.93 14.42 -8.14
N PHE A 67 -13.95 15.07 -8.80
CA PHE A 67 -13.73 14.91 -10.24
C PHE A 67 -13.44 13.46 -10.65
N TYR A 68 -12.83 12.67 -9.76
CA TYR A 68 -12.45 11.28 -9.98
C TYR A 68 -13.37 10.27 -9.27
N GLU A 69 -14.47 10.73 -8.69
CA GLU A 69 -15.46 9.85 -8.05
C GLU A 69 -16.02 8.79 -9.02
N PRO A 70 -16.39 9.09 -10.27
CA PRO A 70 -16.84 8.07 -11.21
C PRO A 70 -15.78 6.99 -11.48
N LEU A 71 -14.50 7.37 -11.58
CA LEU A 71 -13.40 6.43 -11.73
C LEU A 71 -13.24 5.55 -10.49
N ALA A 72 -13.29 6.14 -9.31
CA ALA A 72 -13.19 5.39 -8.05
C ALA A 72 -14.33 4.37 -7.91
N GLN A 73 -15.55 4.74 -8.30
CA GLN A 73 -16.69 3.83 -8.34
C GLN A 73 -16.48 2.68 -9.32
N ALA A 74 -15.97 2.96 -10.52
CA ALA A 74 -15.69 1.94 -11.54
C ALA A 74 -14.62 0.94 -11.04
N VAL A 75 -13.57 1.43 -10.39
CA VAL A 75 -12.52 0.59 -9.79
C VAL A 75 -13.09 -0.27 -8.66
N CYS A 76 -13.95 0.28 -7.81
CA CYS A 76 -14.64 -0.47 -6.76
C CYS A 76 -15.55 -1.57 -7.33
N GLN A 77 -16.25 -1.29 -8.42
CA GLN A 77 -17.08 -2.30 -9.11
C GLN A 77 -16.21 -3.42 -9.69
N ALA A 78 -15.09 -3.09 -10.33
CA ALA A 78 -14.14 -4.08 -10.84
C ALA A 78 -13.56 -4.94 -9.70
N ALA A 79 -13.18 -4.32 -8.58
CA ALA A 79 -12.69 -5.04 -7.40
C ALA A 79 -13.74 -6.00 -6.83
N ARG A 80 -15.01 -5.60 -6.74
CA ARG A 80 -16.11 -6.49 -6.32
C ARG A 80 -16.35 -7.62 -7.30
N ARG A 81 -16.23 -7.35 -8.60
CA ARG A 81 -16.47 -8.36 -9.64
C ARG A 81 -15.38 -9.42 -9.68
N TYR A 82 -14.13 -9.01 -9.66
CA TYR A 82 -12.98 -9.87 -9.86
C TYR A 82 -12.29 -10.30 -8.56
N GLY A 83 -12.37 -9.49 -7.51
CA GLY A 83 -11.73 -9.71 -6.21
C GLY A 83 -12.69 -9.95 -5.05
N LYS A 84 -13.94 -10.40 -5.30
CA LYS A 84 -14.97 -10.58 -4.26
C LYS A 84 -14.57 -11.49 -3.09
N ASN A 85 -13.66 -12.42 -3.32
CA ASN A 85 -13.15 -13.37 -2.32
C ASN A 85 -11.77 -12.98 -1.78
N ALA A 86 -11.25 -11.82 -2.16
CA ALA A 86 -9.96 -11.35 -1.69
C ALA A 86 -9.93 -11.24 -0.17
N LYS A 87 -8.89 -11.78 0.45
CA LYS A 87 -8.61 -11.69 1.89
C LYS A 87 -7.54 -10.66 2.19
N ALA A 88 -6.65 -10.40 1.23
CA ALA A 88 -5.55 -9.45 1.34
C ALA A 88 -5.42 -8.62 0.05
N ILE A 89 -5.46 -7.31 0.21
CA ILE A 89 -5.41 -6.33 -0.88
C ILE A 89 -4.24 -5.39 -0.65
N LEU A 90 -3.45 -5.15 -1.70
CA LEU A 90 -2.41 -4.12 -1.72
C LEU A 90 -2.80 -3.02 -2.69
N ASP A 91 -2.77 -1.78 -2.22
CA ASP A 91 -2.74 -0.59 -3.07
C ASP A 91 -1.27 -0.16 -3.22
N ALA A 92 -0.68 -0.47 -4.38
CA ALA A 92 0.71 -0.19 -4.70
C ALA A 92 0.84 1.18 -5.36
N GLY A 93 1.44 2.13 -4.65
CA GLY A 93 1.40 3.55 -4.98
C GLY A 93 0.13 4.20 -4.45
N CYS A 94 -0.18 3.96 -3.17
CA CYS A 94 -1.46 4.34 -2.56
C CYS A 94 -1.66 5.85 -2.39
N GLY A 95 -0.61 6.64 -2.54
CA GLY A 95 -0.67 8.07 -2.29
C GLY A 95 -1.18 8.38 -0.88
N GLU A 96 -2.12 9.31 -0.78
CA GLU A 96 -2.76 9.70 0.48
C GLU A 96 -3.97 8.82 0.86
N GLY A 97 -4.19 7.71 0.14
CA GLY A 97 -5.18 6.68 0.49
C GLY A 97 -6.60 6.88 -0.03
N TYR A 98 -6.85 7.81 -0.95
CA TYR A 98 -8.18 8.09 -1.48
C TYR A 98 -8.85 6.83 -2.08
N TYR A 99 -8.19 6.16 -3.01
CA TYR A 99 -8.70 4.93 -3.62
C TYR A 99 -8.68 3.76 -2.64
N SER A 100 -7.61 3.63 -1.85
CA SER A 100 -7.48 2.58 -0.83
C SER A 100 -8.68 2.54 0.12
N ALA A 101 -9.12 3.70 0.62
CA ALA A 101 -10.25 3.80 1.54
C ALA A 101 -11.58 3.35 0.89
N GLN A 102 -11.76 3.64 -0.39
CA GLN A 102 -12.96 3.23 -1.12
C GLN A 102 -12.95 1.73 -1.41
N ILE A 103 -11.81 1.16 -1.76
CA ILE A 103 -11.64 -0.29 -1.93
C ILE A 103 -11.89 -1.03 -0.61
N ALA A 104 -11.37 -0.52 0.51
CA ALA A 104 -11.62 -1.10 1.83
C ALA A 104 -13.12 -1.16 2.17
N ARG A 105 -13.88 -0.11 1.83
CA ARG A 105 -15.34 -0.09 1.98
C ARG A 105 -16.05 -1.04 1.02
N ALA A 106 -15.52 -1.19 -0.20
CA ALA A 106 -16.09 -2.09 -1.20
C ALA A 106 -15.88 -3.56 -0.86
N LEU A 107 -14.78 -3.90 -0.20
CA LEU A 107 -14.38 -5.26 0.19
C LEU A 107 -14.06 -5.33 1.70
N PRO A 108 -15.05 -5.16 2.58
CA PRO A 108 -14.81 -4.94 4.02
C PRO A 108 -14.26 -6.17 4.76
N ARG A 109 -14.27 -7.35 4.13
CA ARG A 109 -13.70 -8.59 4.71
C ARG A 109 -12.22 -8.76 4.42
N ALA A 110 -11.67 -7.97 3.49
CA ALA A 110 -10.27 -8.04 3.12
C ALA A 110 -9.41 -7.15 4.01
N ALA A 111 -8.21 -7.62 4.34
CA ALA A 111 -7.18 -6.78 4.95
C ALA A 111 -6.60 -5.88 3.86
N LEU A 112 -6.54 -4.57 4.14
CA LEU A 112 -5.99 -3.58 3.23
C LEU A 112 -4.57 -3.20 3.65
N TYR A 113 -3.68 -3.21 2.67
CA TYR A 113 -2.31 -2.70 2.77
C TYR A 113 -2.14 -1.57 1.75
N GLY A 114 -1.65 -0.42 2.20
CA GLY A 114 -1.25 0.69 1.32
C GLY A 114 0.25 0.87 1.37
N LEU A 115 0.88 0.94 0.21
CA LEU A 115 2.32 1.16 0.09
C LEU A 115 2.59 2.31 -0.86
N ASP A 116 3.45 3.22 -0.44
CA ASP A 116 3.96 4.30 -1.29
C ASP A 116 5.42 4.61 -0.91
N ILE A 117 6.18 5.08 -1.88
CA ILE A 117 7.56 5.51 -1.65
C ILE A 117 7.62 6.89 -0.98
N SER A 118 6.59 7.71 -1.13
CA SER A 118 6.46 9.01 -0.46
C SER A 118 6.04 8.83 0.99
N LYS A 119 6.96 9.16 1.90
CA LYS A 119 6.68 9.16 3.33
C LYS A 119 5.54 10.12 3.70
N ASP A 120 5.46 11.27 3.04
CA ASP A 120 4.42 12.26 3.29
C ASP A 120 3.05 11.76 2.86
N ALA A 121 2.95 11.05 1.73
CA ALA A 121 1.73 10.43 1.26
C ALA A 121 1.22 9.37 2.27
N VAL A 122 2.07 8.42 2.64
CA VAL A 122 1.74 7.35 3.58
C VAL A 122 1.37 7.91 4.96
N ARG A 123 2.06 8.96 5.42
CA ARG A 123 1.73 9.65 6.68
C ARG A 123 0.32 10.23 6.66
N LEU A 124 -0.09 10.87 5.57
CA LEU A 124 -1.44 11.42 5.42
C LEU A 124 -2.50 10.32 5.35
N ALA A 125 -2.23 9.25 4.59
CA ALA A 125 -3.11 8.09 4.51
C ALA A 125 -3.35 7.45 5.88
N ALA A 126 -2.28 7.15 6.62
CA ALA A 126 -2.34 6.56 7.95
C ALA A 126 -3.01 7.47 8.98
N GLY A 127 -2.81 8.78 8.89
CA GLY A 127 -3.47 9.75 9.75
C GLY A 127 -4.98 9.77 9.59
N ARG A 128 -5.47 9.53 8.38
CA ARG A 128 -6.88 9.64 8.02
C ARG A 128 -7.62 8.31 8.08
N TYR A 129 -7.00 7.22 7.62
CA TYR A 129 -7.64 5.90 7.47
C TYR A 129 -7.00 4.89 8.41
N LYS A 130 -7.67 4.59 9.52
CA LYS A 130 -7.13 3.75 10.59
C LYS A 130 -7.29 2.24 10.35
N SER A 131 -8.10 1.84 9.39
CA SER A 131 -8.41 0.44 9.12
C SER A 131 -7.38 -0.30 8.25
N GLY A 132 -6.46 0.43 7.60
CA GLY A 132 -5.42 -0.16 6.76
C GLY A 132 -4.08 -0.31 7.47
N THR A 133 -3.20 -1.11 6.89
CA THR A 133 -1.77 -1.14 7.23
C THR A 133 -1.01 -0.31 6.21
N TRP A 134 -0.34 0.75 6.67
CA TRP A 134 0.30 1.73 5.81
C TRP A 134 1.81 1.61 5.87
N ILE A 135 2.44 1.47 4.71
CA ILE A 135 3.86 1.15 4.58
C ILE A 135 4.54 2.17 3.66
N CYS A 136 5.57 2.85 4.17
CA CYS A 136 6.49 3.56 3.30
C CYS A 136 7.51 2.55 2.78
N GLY A 137 7.52 2.32 1.45
CA GLY A 137 8.32 1.30 0.81
C GLY A 137 8.35 1.45 -0.70
N THR A 138 9.05 0.56 -1.38
CA THR A 138 9.14 0.56 -2.85
C THR A 138 8.40 -0.63 -3.47
N ALA A 139 7.70 -0.39 -4.58
CA ALA A 139 7.07 -1.45 -5.36
C ALA A 139 8.10 -2.39 -6.02
N ALA A 140 9.36 -2.00 -6.12
CA ALA A 140 10.43 -2.84 -6.65
C ALA A 140 10.82 -3.98 -5.70
N HIS A 141 10.52 -3.85 -4.41
CA HIS A 141 10.79 -4.85 -3.38
C HIS A 141 9.64 -4.83 -2.37
N LEU A 142 8.55 -5.48 -2.71
CA LEU A 142 7.37 -5.54 -1.86
C LEU A 142 7.63 -6.37 -0.59
N PRO A 143 7.30 -5.85 0.60
CA PRO A 143 7.54 -6.53 1.87
C PRO A 143 6.51 -7.63 2.17
N PHE A 144 6.20 -8.44 1.16
CA PHE A 144 5.23 -9.54 1.26
C PHE A 144 5.83 -10.84 0.73
N PRO A 145 5.46 -12.00 1.31
CA PRO A 145 5.84 -13.31 0.78
C PRO A 145 5.30 -13.52 -0.63
N SER A 146 5.95 -14.39 -1.39
CA SER A 146 5.42 -14.87 -2.66
C SER A 146 4.04 -15.51 -2.46
N GLY A 147 3.10 -15.25 -3.38
CA GLY A 147 1.78 -15.86 -3.35
C GLY A 147 0.93 -15.51 -2.13
N SER A 148 1.03 -14.30 -1.58
CA SER A 148 0.38 -13.90 -0.34
C SER A 148 -0.75 -12.88 -0.48
N LEU A 149 -0.87 -12.22 -1.63
CA LEU A 149 -1.88 -11.20 -1.89
C LEU A 149 -2.89 -11.67 -2.94
N ASP A 150 -4.16 -11.36 -2.72
CA ASP A 150 -5.24 -11.79 -3.61
C ASP A 150 -5.60 -10.73 -4.66
N LEU A 151 -5.38 -9.46 -4.34
CA LEU A 151 -5.65 -8.35 -5.24
C LEU A 151 -4.60 -7.26 -5.06
N ILE A 152 -4.06 -6.78 -6.17
CA ILE A 152 -3.22 -5.59 -6.22
C ILE A 152 -3.94 -4.51 -7.02
N LEU A 153 -4.04 -3.32 -6.45
CA LEU A 153 -4.48 -2.10 -7.12
C LEU A 153 -3.26 -1.23 -7.44
N SER A 154 -3.23 -0.62 -8.62
CA SER A 154 -2.25 0.40 -8.99
C SER A 154 -2.95 1.53 -9.75
N MET A 155 -3.04 2.69 -9.10
CA MET A 155 -3.73 3.87 -9.65
C MET A 155 -2.69 4.90 -10.07
N PHE A 156 -2.48 5.04 -11.38
CA PHE A 156 -1.51 6.02 -11.94
C PHE A 156 -0.09 5.87 -11.36
N ALA A 157 0.26 4.68 -10.91
CA ALA A 157 1.52 4.40 -10.25
C ALA A 157 2.42 3.49 -11.09
N LEU A 158 3.70 3.44 -10.71
CA LEU A 158 4.68 2.58 -11.36
C LEU A 158 4.31 1.10 -11.17
N THR A 159 4.31 0.37 -12.27
CA THR A 159 4.12 -1.08 -12.27
C THR A 159 5.47 -1.79 -12.29
N VAL A 160 5.62 -2.80 -11.44
CA VAL A 160 6.76 -3.73 -11.42
C VAL A 160 6.23 -5.15 -11.61
N PRO A 161 6.10 -5.60 -12.87
CA PRO A 161 5.36 -6.83 -13.19
C PRO A 161 5.88 -8.07 -12.46
N GLU A 162 7.19 -8.24 -12.37
CA GLU A 162 7.81 -9.40 -11.73
C GLU A 162 7.48 -9.48 -10.25
N GLU A 163 7.55 -8.33 -9.54
CA GLU A 163 7.22 -8.25 -8.12
C GLU A 163 5.72 -8.45 -7.87
N PHE A 164 4.87 -7.85 -8.69
CA PHE A 164 3.43 -8.02 -8.58
C PHE A 164 3.00 -9.47 -8.84
N HIS A 165 3.60 -10.10 -9.86
CA HIS A 165 3.37 -11.52 -10.13
C HIS A 165 3.87 -12.41 -8.98
N ARG A 166 5.03 -12.08 -8.40
CA ARG A 166 5.60 -12.83 -7.27
C ARG A 166 4.67 -12.89 -6.07
N VAL A 167 4.11 -11.75 -5.67
CA VAL A 167 3.30 -11.64 -4.45
C VAL A 167 1.85 -12.05 -4.63
N LEU A 168 1.32 -12.08 -5.86
CA LEU A 168 -0.05 -12.53 -6.11
C LEU A 168 -0.21 -14.03 -5.91
N THR A 169 -1.31 -14.42 -5.29
CA THR A 169 -1.74 -15.82 -5.23
C THR A 169 -2.08 -16.35 -6.63
N PRO A 170 -2.02 -17.68 -6.85
CA PRO A 170 -2.59 -18.25 -8.08
C PRO A 170 -4.06 -17.85 -8.22
N GLY A 171 -4.39 -17.24 -9.37
CA GLY A 171 -5.73 -16.66 -9.60
C GLY A 171 -5.95 -15.30 -8.95
N GLY A 172 -4.93 -14.72 -8.35
CA GLY A 172 -4.96 -13.35 -7.83
C GLY A 172 -5.18 -12.33 -8.95
N VAL A 173 -5.71 -11.17 -8.59
CA VAL A 173 -6.15 -10.13 -9.53
C VAL A 173 -5.26 -8.90 -9.44
N TYR A 174 -4.87 -8.39 -10.58
CA TYR A 174 -4.21 -7.09 -10.72
C TYR A 174 -5.14 -6.11 -11.43
N LEU A 175 -5.49 -5.01 -10.76
CA LEU A 175 -6.26 -3.91 -11.32
C LEU A 175 -5.34 -2.70 -11.51
N GLN A 176 -5.23 -2.22 -12.73
CA GLN A 176 -4.41 -1.07 -13.06
C GLN A 176 -5.23 0.01 -13.76
N VAL A 177 -4.99 1.25 -13.37
CA VAL A 177 -5.44 2.43 -14.12
C VAL A 177 -4.22 3.23 -14.54
N LEU A 178 -4.12 3.48 -15.84
CA LEU A 178 -3.07 4.29 -16.47
C LEU A 178 -3.61 5.67 -16.81
N ALA A 179 -2.70 6.65 -16.94
CA ALA A 179 -3.02 7.99 -17.43
C ALA A 179 -3.12 8.00 -18.96
#